data_7692f26bbf1faf8d26ceca893d28c282
#
_entry.id   7692f26bbf1faf8d26ceca893d28c282
#
_cell.length_a   1.000
_cell.length_b   1.000
_cell.length_c   1.000
_cell.angle_alpha   90.00
_cell.angle_beta   90.00
_cell.angle_gamma   90.00
#
_symmetry.space_group_name_H-M   'P 1'
#
loop_
_entity.id
_entity.type
_entity.pdbx_description
1 polymer ?
#
loop_
_entity_poly.entity_id
_entity_poly.type
_entity_poly.pdbx_seq_one_letter_code
_entity_poly.pdbx_strand_id
1 'polypeptide(L)'
;MRSAGLNLIIYYKLLPEDQIQELQRMEKHAKDVKIGLLQKHDKEFTKKLSEAFAQARRMFFEANTLSEENVLAIKKDAIFTMDVYPKVTSFNNLEFVPKNTYTSFLYLNRLEFYVNSKTRTIDIKGLGQKESLDEVRRMHGESMLKFMLNYCSMMEKHLSNEDMMRWLTDFIRKYRSMKLPMPYYRQLGPGNSYLIYNELEQDWMAVSDTDASATVDIRYNYFNYIVPMADICI
;
A
#
# COMPACT_ATOMS: atom_id res chain seq x y z
N MET A 1 2.33 1.84 -15.77
CA MET A 1 2.63 2.77 -16.93
C MET A 1 2.64 4.22 -16.47
N ARG A 2 3.45 5.05 -17.11
CA ARG A 2 3.45 6.51 -16.86
C ARG A 2 2.24 7.13 -17.56
N SER A 3 1.45 7.95 -16.86
CA SER A 3 0.24 8.62 -17.40
C SER A 3 -0.63 7.67 -18.25
N ALA A 4 -0.87 6.48 -17.75
CA ALA A 4 -1.40 5.35 -18.52
C ALA A 4 -2.68 5.67 -19.30
N GLY A 5 -3.68 6.26 -18.65
CA GLY A 5 -4.96 6.58 -19.28
C GLY A 5 -4.79 7.48 -20.50
N LEU A 6 -4.08 8.61 -20.36
CA LEU A 6 -3.86 9.54 -21.46
C LEU A 6 -3.05 8.92 -22.60
N ASN A 7 -1.95 8.25 -22.27
CA ASN A 7 -1.07 7.66 -23.29
C ASN A 7 -1.76 6.56 -24.08
N LEU A 8 -2.64 5.77 -23.45
CA LEU A 8 -3.48 4.80 -24.15
C LEU A 8 -4.54 5.46 -25.05
N ILE A 9 -5.16 6.55 -24.56
CA ILE A 9 -6.12 7.33 -25.36
C ILE A 9 -5.45 7.86 -26.63
N ILE A 10 -4.25 8.41 -26.49
CA ILE A 10 -3.47 8.93 -27.65
C ILE A 10 -3.06 7.79 -28.57
N TYR A 11 -2.46 6.72 -28.04
CA TYR A 11 -1.91 5.61 -28.80
C TYR A 11 -2.97 4.88 -29.63
N TYR A 12 -4.12 4.61 -29.02
CA TYR A 12 -5.23 3.90 -29.68
C TYR A 12 -6.30 4.84 -30.28
N LYS A 13 -6.10 6.17 -30.23
CA LYS A 13 -7.03 7.19 -30.73
C LYS A 13 -8.46 6.96 -30.23
N LEU A 14 -8.59 6.78 -28.89
CA LEU A 14 -9.88 6.43 -28.27
C LEU A 14 -10.88 7.58 -28.20
N LEU A 15 -10.43 8.80 -28.44
CA LEU A 15 -11.24 10.03 -28.45
C LEU A 15 -10.93 10.83 -29.72
N PRO A 16 -11.82 11.76 -30.12
CA PRO A 16 -11.55 12.75 -31.15
C PRO A 16 -10.30 13.59 -30.84
N GLU A 17 -9.62 14.06 -31.88
CA GLU A 17 -8.33 14.77 -31.76
C GLU A 17 -8.41 16.04 -30.92
N ASP A 18 -9.51 16.80 -31.04
CA ASP A 18 -9.77 18.01 -30.25
C ASP A 18 -9.85 17.70 -28.76
N GLN A 19 -10.50 16.60 -28.36
CA GLN A 19 -10.59 16.16 -26.96
C GLN A 19 -9.25 15.64 -26.44
N ILE A 20 -8.47 14.97 -27.28
CA ILE A 20 -7.11 14.53 -26.93
C ILE A 20 -6.23 15.75 -26.66
N GLN A 21 -6.25 16.76 -27.53
CA GLN A 21 -5.49 17.99 -27.33
C GLN A 21 -5.92 18.75 -26.08
N GLU A 22 -7.21 18.77 -25.78
CA GLU A 22 -7.71 19.35 -24.53
C GLU A 22 -7.12 18.62 -23.32
N LEU A 23 -7.19 17.28 -23.30
CA LEU A 23 -6.62 16.48 -22.22
C LEU A 23 -5.11 16.69 -22.05
N GLN A 24 -4.38 16.85 -23.15
CA GLN A 24 -2.93 17.10 -23.10
C GLN A 24 -2.57 18.43 -22.41
N ARG A 25 -3.41 19.47 -22.59
CA ARG A 25 -3.21 20.80 -22.00
C ARG A 25 -3.59 20.88 -20.51
N MET A 26 -4.37 19.91 -20.00
CA MET A 26 -4.83 19.91 -18.62
C MET A 26 -3.72 19.53 -17.65
N GLU A 27 -3.79 20.04 -16.43
CA GLU A 27 -2.98 19.55 -15.32
C GLU A 27 -3.29 18.08 -15.00
N LYS A 28 -2.33 17.38 -14.41
CA LYS A 28 -2.42 15.94 -14.17
C LYS A 28 -3.69 15.54 -13.42
N HIS A 29 -4.00 16.20 -12.32
CA HIS A 29 -5.18 15.86 -11.50
C HIS A 29 -6.49 16.09 -12.25
N ALA A 30 -6.64 17.26 -12.90
CA ALA A 30 -7.82 17.57 -13.68
C ALA A 30 -8.03 16.59 -14.85
N LYS A 31 -6.96 16.18 -15.48
CA LYS A 31 -6.94 15.14 -16.52
C LYS A 31 -7.44 13.81 -16.03
N ASP A 32 -6.90 13.33 -14.90
CA ASP A 32 -7.29 12.05 -14.30
C ASP A 32 -8.77 12.06 -13.90
N VAL A 33 -9.26 13.17 -13.35
CA VAL A 33 -10.69 13.36 -13.03
C VAL A 33 -11.55 13.34 -14.31
N LYS A 34 -11.15 14.05 -15.36
CA LYS A 34 -11.90 14.07 -16.62
C LYS A 34 -11.98 12.70 -17.28
N ILE A 35 -10.88 11.96 -17.33
CA ILE A 35 -10.86 10.58 -17.82
C ILE A 35 -11.77 9.69 -16.97
N GLY A 36 -11.75 9.83 -15.65
CA GLY A 36 -12.63 9.10 -14.74
C GLY A 36 -14.12 9.42 -14.96
N LEU A 37 -14.46 10.67 -15.24
CA LEU A 37 -15.84 11.07 -15.58
C LEU A 37 -16.27 10.48 -16.93
N LEU A 38 -15.41 10.51 -17.95
CA LEU A 38 -15.70 9.85 -19.23
C LEU A 38 -15.97 8.36 -19.04
N GLN A 39 -15.14 7.67 -18.25
CA GLN A 39 -15.39 6.26 -17.93
C GLN A 39 -16.72 6.01 -17.19
N LYS A 40 -17.15 6.93 -16.36
CA LYS A 40 -18.41 6.82 -15.62
C LYS A 40 -19.63 6.97 -16.52
N HIS A 41 -19.56 7.86 -17.51
CA HIS A 41 -20.71 8.26 -18.32
C HIS A 41 -20.76 7.63 -19.70
N ASP A 42 -19.62 7.17 -20.23
CA ASP A 42 -19.53 6.53 -21.54
C ASP A 42 -19.04 5.07 -21.41
N LYS A 43 -19.99 4.13 -21.57
CA LYS A 43 -19.71 2.69 -21.47
C LYS A 43 -18.85 2.19 -22.63
N GLU A 44 -19.02 2.78 -23.84
CA GLU A 44 -18.23 2.38 -25.00
C GLU A 44 -16.80 2.82 -24.85
N PHE A 45 -16.56 4.06 -24.44
CA PHE A 45 -15.22 4.55 -24.09
C PHE A 45 -14.57 3.69 -23.00
N THR A 46 -15.32 3.35 -21.95
CA THR A 46 -14.82 2.48 -20.86
C THR A 46 -14.37 1.13 -21.39
N LYS A 47 -15.15 0.52 -22.28
CA LYS A 47 -14.81 -0.76 -22.90
C LYS A 47 -13.54 -0.63 -23.75
N LYS A 48 -13.47 0.36 -24.65
CA LYS A 48 -12.31 0.61 -25.49
C LYS A 48 -11.04 0.86 -24.65
N LEU A 49 -11.14 1.66 -23.59
CA LEU A 49 -10.00 1.93 -22.72
C LEU A 49 -9.54 0.67 -21.97
N SER A 50 -10.47 -0.17 -21.52
CA SER A 50 -10.15 -1.44 -20.88
C SER A 50 -9.44 -2.41 -21.83
N GLU A 51 -9.90 -2.49 -23.06
CA GLU A 51 -9.25 -3.27 -24.14
C GLU A 51 -7.86 -2.75 -24.45
N ALA A 52 -7.69 -1.42 -24.50
CA ALA A 52 -6.38 -0.77 -24.71
C ALA A 52 -5.40 -1.11 -23.56
N PHE A 53 -5.86 -1.10 -22.32
CA PHE A 53 -5.06 -1.56 -21.18
C PHE A 53 -4.65 -3.03 -21.32
N ALA A 54 -5.58 -3.89 -21.74
CA ALA A 54 -5.30 -5.31 -21.93
C ALA A 54 -4.26 -5.54 -23.05
N GLN A 55 -4.40 -4.83 -24.17
CA GLN A 55 -3.43 -4.92 -25.27
C GLN A 55 -2.05 -4.40 -24.88
N ALA A 56 -1.96 -3.26 -24.19
CA ALA A 56 -0.68 -2.72 -23.74
C ALA A 56 0.04 -3.69 -22.79
N ARG A 57 -0.71 -4.35 -21.88
CA ARG A 57 -0.15 -5.38 -21.00
C ARG A 57 0.33 -6.60 -21.79
N ARG A 58 -0.43 -7.05 -22.79
CA ARG A 58 -0.03 -8.17 -23.65
C ARG A 58 1.27 -7.86 -24.37
N MET A 59 1.37 -6.70 -25.00
CA MET A 59 2.63 -6.25 -25.64
C MET A 59 3.80 -6.26 -24.67
N PHE A 60 3.59 -5.79 -23.43
CA PHE A 60 4.62 -5.79 -22.42
C PHE A 60 5.03 -7.21 -21.99
N PHE A 61 4.08 -8.11 -21.85
CA PHE A 61 4.34 -9.52 -21.49
C PHE A 61 5.10 -10.24 -22.59
N GLU A 62 4.66 -10.12 -23.84
CA GLU A 62 5.28 -10.75 -24.99
C GLU A 62 6.73 -10.24 -25.17
N ALA A 63 6.95 -8.93 -25.10
CA ALA A 63 8.28 -8.34 -25.28
C ALA A 63 9.27 -8.70 -24.16
N ASN A 64 8.78 -9.03 -22.97
CA ASN A 64 9.61 -9.42 -21.84
C ASN A 64 9.53 -10.91 -21.50
N THR A 65 8.84 -11.70 -22.32
CA THR A 65 8.65 -13.15 -22.12
C THR A 65 8.11 -13.46 -20.71
N LEU A 66 7.15 -12.65 -20.24
CA LEU A 66 6.52 -12.84 -18.93
C LEU A 66 5.41 -13.87 -19.02
N SER A 67 5.41 -14.83 -18.10
CA SER A 67 4.39 -15.84 -17.91
C SER A 67 3.57 -15.59 -16.64
N GLU A 68 2.54 -16.40 -16.41
CA GLU A 68 1.77 -16.38 -15.16
C GLU A 68 2.65 -16.62 -13.92
N GLU A 69 3.72 -17.37 -14.06
CA GLU A 69 4.69 -17.62 -12.97
C GLU A 69 5.46 -16.38 -12.55
N ASN A 70 5.68 -15.46 -13.48
CA ASN A 70 6.42 -14.22 -13.22
C ASN A 70 5.53 -13.03 -12.85
N VAL A 71 4.21 -13.14 -13.05
CA VAL A 71 3.26 -12.06 -12.81
C VAL A 71 2.46 -12.33 -11.55
N LEU A 72 2.83 -11.69 -10.45
CA LEU A 72 2.16 -11.85 -9.17
C LEU A 72 0.76 -11.22 -9.16
N ALA A 73 0.62 -10.03 -9.72
CA ALA A 73 -0.66 -9.31 -9.77
C ALA A 73 -0.68 -8.24 -10.86
N ILE A 74 -1.89 -7.93 -11.31
CA ILE A 74 -2.16 -6.81 -12.23
C ILE A 74 -3.22 -5.92 -11.58
N LYS A 75 -2.91 -4.63 -11.43
CA LYS A 75 -3.83 -3.63 -10.88
C LYS A 75 -3.90 -2.43 -11.78
N LYS A 76 -4.98 -2.35 -12.58
CA LYS A 76 -5.17 -1.31 -13.59
C LYS A 76 -3.94 -1.19 -14.52
N ASP A 77 -3.11 -0.18 -14.26
CA ASP A 77 -1.90 0.18 -15.00
C ASP A 77 -0.59 -0.33 -14.34
N ALA A 78 -0.69 -0.95 -13.17
CA ALA A 78 0.45 -1.53 -12.47
C ALA A 78 0.54 -3.04 -12.68
N ILE A 79 1.75 -3.51 -12.97
CA ILE A 79 2.10 -4.92 -13.09
C ILE A 79 3.13 -5.22 -12.00
N PHE A 80 2.86 -6.25 -11.21
CA PHE A 80 3.77 -6.75 -10.18
C PHE A 80 4.43 -8.02 -10.70
N THR A 81 5.73 -7.97 -10.90
CA THR A 81 6.53 -9.13 -11.34
C THR A 81 7.33 -9.70 -10.19
N MET A 82 7.56 -11.00 -10.21
CA MET A 82 8.35 -11.73 -9.24
C MET A 82 9.59 -12.30 -9.93
N ASP A 83 10.74 -12.04 -9.34
CA ASP A 83 12.06 -12.54 -9.77
C ASP A 83 12.46 -12.20 -11.22
N VAL A 84 11.78 -11.25 -11.85
CA VAL A 84 12.06 -10.81 -13.22
C VAL A 84 12.13 -9.29 -13.29
N TYR A 85 13.18 -8.81 -13.96
CA TYR A 85 13.34 -7.39 -14.29
C TYR A 85 13.07 -7.19 -15.78
N PRO A 86 11.90 -6.64 -16.16
CA PRO A 86 11.57 -6.37 -17.54
C PRO A 86 12.59 -5.45 -18.21
N LYS A 87 13.09 -5.86 -19.38
CA LYS A 87 14.10 -5.10 -20.14
C LYS A 87 13.47 -4.14 -21.13
N VAL A 88 12.38 -4.55 -21.77
CA VAL A 88 11.65 -3.73 -22.73
C VAL A 88 10.55 -2.99 -21.98
N THR A 89 10.75 -1.71 -21.78
CA THR A 89 9.85 -0.87 -20.97
C THR A 89 9.17 0.24 -21.78
N SER A 90 9.50 0.41 -23.05
CA SER A 90 8.96 1.45 -23.91
C SER A 90 8.43 0.87 -25.22
N PHE A 91 7.22 1.29 -25.59
CA PHE A 91 6.50 0.90 -26.81
C PHE A 91 5.90 2.16 -27.42
N ASN A 92 6.59 2.77 -28.36
CA ASN A 92 6.21 4.08 -28.90
C ASN A 92 5.96 5.10 -27.76
N ASN A 93 4.71 5.53 -27.59
CA ASN A 93 4.33 6.50 -26.56
C ASN A 93 3.92 5.86 -25.21
N LEU A 94 3.98 4.53 -25.11
CA LEU A 94 3.66 3.81 -23.87
C LEU A 94 4.95 3.47 -23.12
N GLU A 95 5.08 3.98 -21.92
CA GLU A 95 6.25 3.75 -21.06
C GLU A 95 5.85 3.03 -19.77
N PHE A 96 6.46 1.86 -19.53
CA PHE A 96 6.36 1.11 -18.28
C PHE A 96 7.56 1.45 -17.41
N VAL A 97 7.34 2.24 -16.38
CA VAL A 97 8.41 2.69 -15.48
C VAL A 97 8.43 1.82 -14.24
N PRO A 98 9.59 1.23 -13.88
CA PRO A 98 9.73 0.59 -12.57
C PRO A 98 9.49 1.63 -11.48
N LYS A 99 8.64 1.31 -10.52
CA LYS A 99 8.23 2.24 -9.48
C LYS A 99 8.85 1.90 -8.13
N ASN A 100 8.61 0.71 -7.65
CA ASN A 100 9.08 0.25 -6.36
C ASN A 100 9.52 -1.22 -6.46
N THR A 101 10.45 -1.60 -5.61
CA THR A 101 10.84 -3.00 -5.41
C THR A 101 10.51 -3.38 -3.98
N TYR A 102 9.91 -4.55 -3.80
CA TYR A 102 9.55 -5.08 -2.50
C TYR A 102 10.23 -6.44 -2.31
N THR A 103 10.48 -6.82 -1.08
CA THR A 103 11.02 -8.15 -0.73
C THR A 103 9.90 -9.13 -0.39
N SER A 104 8.77 -8.61 0.10
CA SER A 104 7.63 -9.43 0.48
C SER A 104 6.31 -8.72 0.16
N PHE A 105 5.33 -9.50 -0.24
CA PHE A 105 3.95 -9.07 -0.46
C PHE A 105 3.00 -9.96 0.33
N LEU A 106 2.11 -9.36 1.11
CA LEU A 106 1.07 -10.07 1.83
C LEU A 106 -0.29 -9.44 1.54
N TYR A 107 -1.27 -10.30 1.32
CA TYR A 107 -2.66 -9.90 1.13
C TYR A 107 -3.51 -10.54 2.22
N LEU A 108 -3.98 -9.74 3.17
CA LEU A 108 -4.62 -10.19 4.38
C LEU A 108 -5.84 -9.30 4.70
N ASN A 109 -7.01 -9.88 4.85
CA ASN A 109 -8.24 -9.16 5.21
C ASN A 109 -8.51 -7.88 4.37
N ARG A 110 -8.35 -7.96 3.06
CA ARG A 110 -8.47 -6.84 2.10
C ARG A 110 -7.37 -5.79 2.19
N LEU A 111 -6.41 -5.93 3.10
CA LEU A 111 -5.23 -5.10 3.17
C LEU A 111 -4.10 -5.73 2.35
N GLU A 112 -3.32 -4.88 1.73
CA GLU A 112 -2.13 -5.26 0.99
C GLU A 112 -0.92 -4.63 1.65
N PHE A 113 0.01 -5.46 2.04
CA PHE A 113 1.26 -5.06 2.65
C PHE A 113 2.40 -5.30 1.66
N TYR A 114 3.06 -4.23 1.28
CA TYR A 114 4.23 -4.26 0.42
C TYR A 114 5.45 -3.89 1.27
N VAL A 115 6.25 -4.89 1.60
CA VAL A 115 7.38 -4.75 2.53
C VAL A 115 8.69 -4.76 1.76
N ASN A 116 9.57 -3.83 2.07
CA ASN A 116 10.96 -3.88 1.65
C ASN A 116 11.85 -4.00 2.89
N SER A 117 12.35 -5.20 3.15
CA SER A 117 13.18 -5.50 4.32
C SER A 117 14.55 -4.82 4.25
N LYS A 118 15.07 -4.56 3.03
CA LYS A 118 16.37 -3.91 2.82
C LYS A 118 16.32 -2.42 3.17
N THR A 119 15.29 -1.73 2.70
CA THR A 119 15.08 -0.30 2.99
C THR A 119 14.29 -0.07 4.28
N ARG A 120 13.78 -1.12 4.90
CA ARG A 120 12.90 -1.09 6.08
C ARG A 120 11.68 -0.19 5.87
N THR A 121 11.04 -0.33 4.73
CA THR A 121 9.83 0.42 4.38
C THR A 121 8.65 -0.51 4.17
N ILE A 122 7.45 0.01 4.43
CA ILE A 122 6.19 -0.69 4.21
C ILE A 122 5.21 0.27 3.54
N ASP A 123 4.53 -0.23 2.49
CA ASP A 123 3.38 0.41 1.90
C ASP A 123 2.13 -0.44 2.20
N ILE A 124 1.07 0.20 2.72
CA ILE A 124 -0.19 -0.48 3.04
C ILE A 124 -1.27 0.08 2.12
N LYS A 125 -2.07 -0.80 1.51
CA LYS A 125 -3.23 -0.42 0.69
C LYS A 125 -4.48 -1.14 1.17
N GLY A 126 -5.64 -0.57 0.85
CA GLY A 126 -6.94 -1.11 1.26
C GLY A 126 -7.46 -0.52 2.56
N LEU A 127 -6.71 0.38 3.21
CA LEU A 127 -7.22 1.21 4.29
C LEU A 127 -8.34 2.12 3.76
N GLY A 128 -9.41 2.30 4.56
CA GLY A 128 -10.56 3.09 4.18
C GLY A 128 -10.21 4.53 3.79
N GLN A 129 -11.08 5.15 2.98
CA GLN A 129 -10.83 6.51 2.43
C GLN A 129 -10.72 7.64 3.48
N LYS A 130 -11.01 7.37 4.75
CA LYS A 130 -11.02 8.39 5.82
C LYS A 130 -9.65 8.63 6.44
N GLU A 131 -8.70 7.73 6.24
CA GLU A 131 -7.37 7.86 6.81
C GLU A 131 -6.37 8.13 5.69
N SER A 132 -5.72 9.28 5.73
CA SER A 132 -4.62 9.53 4.80
C SER A 132 -3.48 8.56 5.12
N LEU A 133 -2.85 8.01 4.08
CA LEU A 133 -1.73 7.06 4.24
C LEU A 133 -0.59 7.66 5.09
N ASP A 134 -0.44 8.99 5.04
CA ASP A 134 0.56 9.73 5.80
C ASP A 134 0.20 9.84 7.28
N GLU A 135 -1.09 9.88 7.60
CA GLU A 135 -1.59 9.89 8.96
C GLU A 135 -1.43 8.52 9.62
N VAL A 136 -1.81 7.45 8.91
CA VAL A 136 -1.58 6.08 9.35
C VAL A 136 -0.08 5.76 9.49
N ARG A 137 0.76 6.23 8.57
CA ARG A 137 2.22 6.10 8.67
C ARG A 137 2.80 6.84 9.87
N ARG A 138 2.28 8.02 10.20
CA ARG A 138 2.69 8.76 11.40
C ARG A 138 2.22 8.07 12.68
N MET A 139 0.98 7.57 12.69
CA MET A 139 0.36 6.98 13.87
C MET A 139 0.86 5.55 14.17
N HIS A 140 1.19 4.75 13.17
CA HIS A 140 1.52 3.33 13.34
C HIS A 140 2.87 2.92 12.75
N GLY A 141 3.56 3.85 12.08
CA GLY A 141 4.64 3.55 11.16
C GLY A 141 5.71 2.63 11.73
N GLU A 142 6.25 2.93 12.88
CA GLU A 142 7.42 2.19 13.37
C GLU A 142 7.04 0.85 14.03
N SER A 143 5.99 0.82 14.83
CA SER A 143 5.56 -0.41 15.50
C SER A 143 4.97 -1.42 14.53
N MET A 144 4.13 -0.96 13.59
CA MET A 144 3.57 -1.81 12.55
C MET A 144 4.66 -2.31 11.60
N LEU A 145 5.59 -1.46 11.20
CA LEU A 145 6.72 -1.86 10.38
C LEU A 145 7.56 -2.94 11.08
N LYS A 146 7.91 -2.76 12.34
CA LYS A 146 8.66 -3.76 13.12
C LYS A 146 7.91 -5.09 13.21
N PHE A 147 6.60 -5.04 13.48
CA PHE A 147 5.77 -6.24 13.53
C PHE A 147 5.77 -6.97 12.18
N MET A 148 5.48 -6.26 11.10
CA MET A 148 5.42 -6.84 9.76
C MET A 148 6.77 -7.34 9.26
N LEU A 149 7.87 -6.66 9.55
CA LEU A 149 9.22 -7.14 9.21
C LEU A 149 9.56 -8.44 9.95
N ASN A 150 9.20 -8.55 11.22
CA ASN A 150 9.39 -9.79 11.99
C ASN A 150 8.53 -10.92 11.41
N TYR A 151 7.25 -10.65 11.12
CA TYR A 151 6.34 -11.62 10.53
C TYR A 151 6.86 -12.11 9.16
N CYS A 152 7.21 -11.21 8.25
CA CYS A 152 7.78 -11.56 6.95
C CYS A 152 9.08 -12.37 7.10
N SER A 153 9.97 -12.00 8.03
CA SER A 153 11.21 -12.74 8.28
C SER A 153 10.96 -14.18 8.78
N MET A 154 9.88 -14.39 9.55
CA MET A 154 9.51 -15.76 9.97
C MET A 154 8.96 -16.57 8.80
N MET A 155 8.15 -15.94 7.93
CA MET A 155 7.66 -16.57 6.69
C MET A 155 8.81 -16.96 5.76
N GLU A 156 9.77 -16.06 5.54
CA GLU A 156 10.97 -16.30 4.73
C GLU A 156 11.83 -17.45 5.27
N LYS A 157 11.85 -17.65 6.58
CA LYS A 157 12.56 -18.75 7.24
C LYS A 157 11.77 -20.06 7.27
N HIS A 158 10.57 -20.06 6.68
CA HIS A 158 9.67 -21.23 6.66
C HIS A 158 9.40 -21.81 8.06
N LEU A 159 9.21 -20.94 9.07
CA LEU A 159 8.84 -21.41 10.40
C LEU A 159 7.49 -22.13 10.36
N SER A 160 7.31 -23.09 11.25
CA SER A 160 6.05 -23.82 11.36
C SER A 160 4.91 -22.91 11.82
N ASN A 161 3.67 -23.25 11.46
CA ASN A 161 2.49 -22.52 11.94
C ASN A 161 2.45 -22.49 13.48
N GLU A 162 2.91 -23.55 14.15
CA GLU A 162 2.97 -23.57 15.62
C GLU A 162 3.95 -22.54 16.18
N ASP A 163 5.12 -22.40 15.56
CA ASP A 163 6.10 -21.39 15.99
C ASP A 163 5.62 -19.99 15.73
N MET A 164 4.94 -19.75 14.62
CA MET A 164 4.33 -18.46 14.31
C MET A 164 3.22 -18.12 15.30
N MET A 165 2.34 -19.06 15.63
CA MET A 165 1.28 -18.89 16.61
C MET A 165 1.84 -18.68 18.02
N ARG A 166 2.91 -19.38 18.39
CA ARG A 166 3.62 -19.19 19.66
C ARG A 166 4.20 -17.78 19.76
N TRP A 167 4.85 -17.30 18.69
CA TRP A 167 5.38 -15.95 18.63
C TRP A 167 4.28 -14.89 18.75
N LEU A 168 3.16 -15.05 18.02
CA LEU A 168 2.04 -14.13 18.07
C LEU A 168 1.40 -14.07 19.46
N THR A 169 1.19 -15.24 20.08
CA THR A 169 0.66 -15.34 21.44
C THR A 169 1.58 -14.66 22.47
N ASP A 170 2.90 -14.86 22.33
CA ASP A 170 3.88 -14.19 23.19
C ASP A 170 3.91 -12.68 22.97
N PHE A 171 3.79 -12.24 21.73
CA PHE A 171 3.68 -10.81 21.38
C PHE A 171 2.45 -10.18 22.04
N ILE A 172 1.26 -10.78 21.90
CA ILE A 172 0.02 -10.30 22.53
C ILE A 172 0.14 -10.28 24.05
N ARG A 173 0.73 -11.32 24.64
CA ARG A 173 0.98 -11.38 26.07
C ARG A 173 1.89 -10.26 26.57
N LYS A 174 2.99 -10.01 25.84
CA LYS A 174 3.92 -8.91 26.12
C LYS A 174 3.26 -7.54 25.97
N TYR A 175 2.42 -7.39 24.95
CA TYR A 175 1.67 -6.15 24.74
C TYR A 175 0.74 -5.88 25.95
N ARG A 176 -0.11 -6.85 26.32
CA ARG A 176 -1.04 -6.73 27.46
C ARG A 176 -0.35 -6.45 28.80
N SER A 177 0.86 -6.95 28.99
CA SER A 177 1.65 -6.75 30.20
C SER A 177 2.59 -5.55 30.14
N MET A 178 2.47 -4.67 29.16
CA MET A 178 3.31 -3.48 28.98
C MET A 178 4.81 -3.80 28.87
N LYS A 179 5.16 -4.96 28.30
CA LYS A 179 6.57 -5.41 28.16
C LYS A 179 7.16 -5.20 26.77
N LEU A 180 6.39 -4.63 25.84
CA LEU A 180 6.94 -4.21 24.55
C LEU A 180 7.57 -2.82 24.66
N PRO A 181 8.44 -2.46 23.70
CA PRO A 181 8.98 -1.10 23.61
C PRO A 181 7.87 -0.03 23.47
N MET A 182 8.12 1.15 24.01
CA MET A 182 7.16 2.27 24.03
C MET A 182 6.51 2.60 22.66
N PRO A 183 7.20 2.51 21.51
CA PRO A 183 6.56 2.76 20.21
C PRO A 183 5.34 1.91 19.90
N TYR A 184 5.14 0.79 20.58
CA TYR A 184 3.92 -0.03 20.42
C TYR A 184 2.70 0.53 21.19
N TYR A 185 2.91 1.47 22.08
CA TYR A 185 1.85 2.05 22.93
C TYR A 185 1.56 3.52 22.61
N ARG A 186 2.45 4.16 21.85
CA ARG A 186 2.36 5.58 21.53
C ARG A 186 2.10 5.76 20.04
N GLN A 187 1.35 6.78 19.72
CA GLN A 187 1.18 7.25 18.34
C GLN A 187 2.04 8.48 18.12
N LEU A 188 2.62 8.59 16.92
CA LEU A 188 3.42 9.75 16.55
C LEU A 188 2.49 10.95 16.30
N GLY A 189 2.67 12.01 17.08
CA GLY A 189 2.00 13.29 16.91
C GLY A 189 2.82 14.28 16.08
N PRO A 190 2.33 15.52 15.92
CA PRO A 190 3.07 16.59 15.24
C PRO A 190 4.41 16.87 15.93
N GLY A 191 5.48 17.01 15.16
CA GLY A 191 6.84 17.22 15.67
C GLY A 191 7.43 15.95 16.29
N ASN A 192 8.15 16.07 17.40
CA ASN A 192 8.71 14.95 18.15
C ASN A 192 7.82 14.50 19.31
N SER A 193 6.53 14.82 19.27
CA SER A 193 5.57 14.40 20.29
C SER A 193 4.92 13.07 19.92
N TYR A 194 4.48 12.34 20.96
CA TYR A 194 3.68 11.15 20.82
C TYR A 194 2.24 11.45 21.19
N LEU A 195 1.28 10.86 20.50
CA LEU A 195 -0.11 10.94 20.89
C LEU A 195 -0.45 9.75 21.79
N ILE A 196 -1.04 10.03 22.95
CA ILE A 196 -1.55 9.04 23.89
C ILE A 196 -3.04 9.31 24.05
N TYR A 197 -3.86 8.27 23.97
CA TYR A 197 -5.28 8.40 24.22
C TYR A 197 -5.55 8.44 25.73
N ASN A 198 -6.23 9.49 26.17
CA ASN A 198 -6.66 9.63 27.56
C ASN A 198 -8.12 9.16 27.72
N GLU A 199 -8.33 8.04 28.41
CA GLU A 199 -9.69 7.49 28.63
C GLU A 199 -10.60 8.44 29.43
N LEU A 200 -10.04 9.24 30.32
CA LEU A 200 -10.82 10.15 31.16
C LEU A 200 -11.36 11.34 30.38
N GLU A 201 -10.57 11.87 29.44
CA GLU A 201 -10.92 13.01 28.62
C GLU A 201 -11.50 12.58 27.27
N GLN A 202 -11.47 11.29 26.95
CA GLN A 202 -11.90 10.71 25.67
C GLN A 202 -11.25 11.41 24.45
N ASP A 203 -10.00 11.84 24.59
CA ASP A 203 -9.27 12.57 23.58
C ASP A 203 -7.79 12.19 23.53
N TRP A 204 -7.11 12.59 22.45
CA TRP A 204 -5.71 12.35 22.23
C TRP A 204 -4.85 13.48 22.78
N MET A 205 -3.93 13.14 23.66
CA MET A 205 -2.99 14.08 24.26
C MET A 205 -1.61 13.96 23.61
N ALA A 206 -1.01 15.09 23.26
CA ALA A 206 0.40 15.15 22.83
C ALA A 206 1.30 15.09 24.07
N VAL A 207 2.22 14.12 24.10
CA VAL A 207 3.15 13.92 25.21
C VAL A 207 4.58 13.97 24.68
N SER A 208 5.47 14.71 25.36
CA SER A 208 6.88 14.70 25.04
C SER A 208 7.57 13.43 25.55
N ASP A 209 8.72 13.06 24.98
CA ASP A 209 9.51 11.90 25.44
C ASP A 209 9.93 11.96 26.90
N THR A 210 9.86 13.15 27.51
CA THR A 210 10.22 13.40 28.90
C THR A 210 9.08 13.12 29.88
N ASP A 211 7.84 12.94 29.40
CA ASP A 211 6.67 12.72 30.25
C ASP A 211 6.41 11.23 30.46
N ALA A 212 7.24 10.62 31.31
CA ALA A 212 7.13 9.19 31.63
C ALA A 212 5.85 8.80 32.42
N SER A 213 5.08 9.77 32.90
CA SER A 213 3.90 9.56 33.74
C SER A 213 2.57 9.45 32.98
N ALA A 214 2.57 9.67 31.66
CA ALA A 214 1.35 9.61 30.87
C ALA A 214 0.80 8.19 30.80
N THR A 215 -0.43 8.01 31.23
CA THR A 215 -1.15 6.73 31.17
C THR A 215 -1.45 6.42 29.70
N VAL A 216 -0.92 5.31 29.22
CA VAL A 216 -1.21 4.82 27.85
C VAL A 216 -2.52 4.05 27.89
N ASP A 217 -3.47 4.42 27.03
CA ASP A 217 -4.67 3.61 26.85
C ASP A 217 -4.34 2.33 26.08
N ILE A 218 -4.02 1.30 26.86
CA ILE A 218 -3.68 -0.02 26.34
C ILE A 218 -4.86 -0.64 25.59
N ARG A 219 -6.10 -0.40 26.03
CA ARG A 219 -7.29 -1.01 25.44
C ARG A 219 -7.52 -0.46 24.05
N TYR A 220 -7.44 0.87 23.89
CA TYR A 220 -7.61 1.50 22.59
C TYR A 220 -6.60 0.99 21.56
N ASN A 221 -5.31 1.02 21.91
CA ASN A 221 -4.25 0.52 21.03
C ASN A 221 -4.39 -0.98 20.75
N TYR A 222 -4.81 -1.76 21.74
CA TYR A 222 -5.04 -3.19 21.59
C TYR A 222 -6.13 -3.48 20.55
N PHE A 223 -7.31 -2.90 20.71
CA PHE A 223 -8.46 -3.19 19.84
C PHE A 223 -8.34 -2.57 18.46
N ASN A 224 -7.74 -1.40 18.34
CA ASN A 224 -7.66 -0.73 17.04
C ASN A 224 -6.44 -1.12 16.20
N TYR A 225 -5.38 -1.66 16.82
CA TYR A 225 -4.13 -1.94 16.13
C TYR A 225 -3.60 -3.35 16.33
N ILE A 226 -3.50 -3.81 17.57
CA ILE A 226 -2.88 -5.10 17.85
C ILE A 226 -3.79 -6.26 17.45
N VAL A 227 -5.09 -6.19 17.77
CA VAL A 227 -6.04 -7.24 17.36
C VAL A 227 -6.14 -7.34 15.84
N PRO A 228 -6.34 -6.24 15.09
CA PRO A 228 -6.31 -6.32 13.62
C PRO A 228 -4.99 -6.85 13.05
N MET A 229 -3.84 -6.50 13.62
CA MET A 229 -2.56 -7.08 13.20
C MET A 229 -2.46 -8.57 13.53
N ALA A 230 -2.99 -8.98 14.68
CA ALA A 230 -3.02 -10.40 15.07
C ALA A 230 -3.99 -11.20 14.18
N ASP A 231 -5.18 -10.67 13.90
CA ASP A 231 -6.18 -11.29 13.02
C ASP A 231 -5.66 -11.46 11.58
N ILE A 232 -4.73 -10.61 11.16
CA ILE A 232 -4.04 -10.72 9.89
C ILE A 232 -3.16 -11.98 9.83
N CYS A 233 -2.64 -12.44 10.96
CA CYS A 233 -1.65 -13.51 11.06
C CYS A 233 -2.27 -14.89 11.37
N ILE A 234 -3.56 -14.96 11.67
CA ILE A 234 -4.31 -16.19 11.96
C ILE A 234 -5.09 -16.62 10.72
#